data_8b5a31d27adb6722b8b55bddf4c244fb
#
_entry.id   8b5a31d27adb6722b8b55bddf4c244fb
#
_cell.length_a   1.000
_cell.length_b   1.000
_cell.length_c   1.000
_cell.angle_alpha   90.00
_cell.angle_beta   90.00
_cell.angle_gamma   90.00
#
_symmetry.space_group_name_H-M   'P 1'
#
loop_
_entity.id
_entity.type
_entity.pdbx_description
1 polymer ?
#
loop_
_entity_poly.entity_id
_entity_poly.type
_entity_poly.pdbx_seq_one_letter_code
_entity_poly.pdbx_strand_id
1 'polypeptide(L)'
;MTLRHAVLSAIAALALPAAALAAPCGNDASGFERWKAQFAPEAAAAGVGQRGLAALQSARYSQKTINADRNQKGVKYALDDFIRIRLGSLDSFASMARQRKGQNPGLYQSLESRYGVPAGILLAIHGMETGFGRFMGSEPVVSSITTVAYDCRRSDFFTPHALAALVMVDRGMLAPSQVGAAHGELGHMQFLPGNALRFGADGNGDGRVDFYNVADAMASTANYLRAKGWQPGQSYQQGTSNFRVLNEWNAATVYQQAIALAAERIDR
;
A
#
# COMPACT_ATOMS: atom_id res chain seq x y z
N MET A 1 -79.62 16.73 -1.97
CA MET A 1 -78.28 17.29 -1.53
C MET A 1 -77.24 16.17 -1.60
N THR A 2 -76.51 16.08 -2.67
CA THR A 2 -75.51 15.03 -2.91
C THR A 2 -74.14 15.64 -2.77
N LEU A 3 -73.40 15.25 -1.69
CA LEU A 3 -72.00 15.63 -1.49
C LEU A 3 -71.09 14.81 -2.45
N ARG A 4 -70.32 15.50 -3.29
CA ARG A 4 -69.28 14.92 -4.12
C ARG A 4 -67.96 14.99 -3.33
N HIS A 5 -67.40 13.83 -2.99
CA HIS A 5 -66.09 13.73 -2.41
C HIS A 5 -65.02 13.78 -3.55
N ALA A 6 -64.17 14.80 -3.52
CA ALA A 6 -63.01 14.89 -4.39
C ALA A 6 -61.85 14.15 -3.72
N VAL A 7 -61.35 13.07 -4.36
CA VAL A 7 -60.16 12.35 -3.95
C VAL A 7 -58.92 13.03 -4.61
N LEU A 8 -58.09 13.69 -3.83
CA LEU A 8 -56.78 14.18 -4.27
C LEU A 8 -55.79 13.01 -4.23
N SER A 9 -55.39 12.51 -5.39
CA SER A 9 -54.27 11.56 -5.51
C SER A 9 -52.95 12.32 -5.47
N ALA A 10 -52.18 12.16 -4.40
CA ALA A 10 -50.79 12.65 -4.30
C ALA A 10 -49.88 11.69 -5.07
N ILE A 11 -49.33 12.16 -6.18
CA ILE A 11 -48.27 11.45 -6.92
C ILE A 11 -46.94 11.69 -6.17
N ALA A 12 -46.46 10.68 -5.46
CA ALA A 12 -45.11 10.68 -4.88
C ALA A 12 -44.10 10.42 -6.02
N ALA A 13 -43.37 11.44 -6.42
CA ALA A 13 -42.25 11.30 -7.34
C ALA A 13 -41.09 10.54 -6.64
N LEU A 14 -40.88 9.28 -6.99
CA LEU A 14 -39.73 8.49 -6.63
C LEU A 14 -38.50 9.07 -7.37
N ALA A 15 -37.68 9.87 -6.68
CA ALA A 15 -36.40 10.27 -7.17
C ALA A 15 -35.47 9.02 -7.19
N LEU A 16 -35.24 8.46 -8.38
CA LEU A 16 -34.21 7.44 -8.59
C LEU A 16 -32.86 8.07 -8.25
N PRO A 17 -32.00 7.38 -7.45
CA PRO A 17 -30.64 7.87 -7.23
C PRO A 17 -29.94 7.90 -8.60
N ALA A 18 -29.45 9.08 -9.01
CA ALA A 18 -28.57 9.19 -10.16
C ALA A 18 -27.36 8.31 -9.88
N ALA A 19 -27.11 7.31 -10.74
CA ALA A 19 -25.87 6.56 -10.70
C ALA A 19 -24.72 7.58 -10.81
N ALA A 20 -23.94 7.71 -9.76
CA ALA A 20 -22.75 8.57 -9.79
C ALA A 20 -21.82 8.00 -10.85
N LEU A 21 -21.69 8.70 -11.97
CA LEU A 21 -20.68 8.36 -12.98
C LEU A 21 -19.31 8.58 -12.35
N ALA A 22 -18.44 7.57 -12.48
CA ALA A 22 -17.06 7.67 -11.98
C ALA A 22 -16.38 8.94 -12.49
N ALA A 23 -15.62 9.61 -11.63
CA ALA A 23 -14.92 10.84 -11.98
C ALA A 23 -13.95 10.56 -13.14
N PRO A 24 -14.06 11.25 -14.29
CA PRO A 24 -13.27 10.94 -15.48
C PRO A 24 -11.80 11.21 -15.23
N CYS A 25 -10.95 10.22 -15.56
CA CYS A 25 -9.51 10.35 -15.49
C CYS A 25 -8.98 11.44 -16.46
N GLY A 26 -7.73 11.84 -16.30
CA GLY A 26 -7.03 12.80 -17.18
C GLY A 26 -5.57 12.42 -17.39
N ASN A 27 -4.89 13.12 -18.30
CA ASN A 27 -3.51 12.80 -18.68
C ASN A 27 -2.50 13.92 -18.33
N ASP A 28 -2.99 15.03 -17.75
CA ASP A 28 -2.20 16.19 -17.34
C ASP A 28 -2.82 16.89 -16.13
N ALA A 29 -2.14 17.91 -15.60
CA ALA A 29 -2.57 18.61 -14.40
C ALA A 29 -3.89 19.41 -14.55
N SER A 30 -4.30 19.77 -15.77
CA SER A 30 -5.37 20.75 -16.00
C SER A 30 -6.74 20.32 -15.50
N GLY A 31 -7.01 19.00 -15.50
CA GLY A 31 -8.27 18.40 -15.04
C GLY A 31 -8.30 17.99 -13.56
N PHE A 32 -7.17 18.03 -12.86
CA PHE A 32 -7.05 17.42 -11.53
C PHE A 32 -7.97 18.05 -10.48
N GLU A 33 -8.09 19.38 -10.44
CA GLU A 33 -8.99 20.06 -9.50
C GLU A 33 -10.47 19.70 -9.74
N ARG A 34 -10.88 19.64 -11.02
CA ARG A 34 -12.24 19.22 -11.38
C ARG A 34 -12.48 17.76 -11.02
N TRP A 35 -11.49 16.87 -11.27
CA TRP A 35 -11.57 15.48 -10.87
C TRP A 35 -11.73 15.33 -9.36
N LYS A 36 -10.96 16.05 -8.54
CA LYS A 36 -11.12 16.01 -7.07
C LYS A 36 -12.54 16.36 -6.64
N ALA A 37 -13.12 17.41 -7.26
CA ALA A 37 -14.50 17.82 -6.96
C ALA A 37 -15.53 16.75 -7.33
N GLN A 38 -15.30 16.01 -8.41
CA GLN A 38 -16.16 14.90 -8.85
C GLN A 38 -15.91 13.62 -8.05
N PHE A 39 -14.68 13.36 -7.65
CA PHE A 39 -14.29 12.20 -6.85
C PHE A 39 -14.72 12.30 -5.37
N ALA A 40 -14.85 13.51 -4.84
CA ALA A 40 -15.21 13.72 -3.43
C ALA A 40 -16.57 13.06 -3.04
N PRO A 41 -17.67 13.18 -3.81
CA PRO A 41 -18.91 12.46 -3.51
C PRO A 41 -18.77 10.93 -3.62
N GLU A 42 -17.95 10.41 -4.53
CA GLU A 42 -17.65 8.97 -4.62
C GLU A 42 -16.88 8.50 -3.38
N ALA A 43 -15.88 9.28 -2.96
CA ALA A 43 -15.11 9.00 -1.76
C ALA A 43 -16.01 9.02 -0.50
N ALA A 44 -16.91 9.98 -0.39
CA ALA A 44 -17.90 10.04 0.69
C ALA A 44 -18.83 8.82 0.69
N ALA A 45 -19.33 8.42 -0.47
CA ALA A 45 -20.16 7.22 -0.62
C ALA A 45 -19.38 5.93 -0.27
N ALA A 46 -18.07 5.90 -0.49
CA ALA A 46 -17.17 4.82 -0.10
C ALA A 46 -16.78 4.85 1.40
N GLY A 47 -17.34 5.78 2.19
CA GLY A 47 -17.11 5.86 3.64
C GLY A 47 -15.96 6.75 4.08
N VAL A 48 -15.43 7.62 3.21
CA VAL A 48 -14.44 8.63 3.58
C VAL A 48 -15.14 9.76 4.33
N GLY A 49 -14.71 10.03 5.57
CA GLY A 49 -15.26 11.11 6.39
C GLY A 49 -14.59 12.47 6.13
N GLN A 50 -14.92 13.45 6.97
CA GLN A 50 -14.56 14.85 6.75
C GLN A 50 -13.05 15.11 6.69
N ARG A 51 -12.25 14.42 7.51
CA ARG A 51 -10.79 14.60 7.52
C ARG A 51 -10.15 14.08 6.23
N GLY A 52 -10.63 12.93 5.74
CA GLY A 52 -10.19 12.35 4.47
C GLY A 52 -10.59 13.25 3.28
N LEU A 53 -11.82 13.77 3.26
CA LEU A 53 -12.29 14.69 2.22
C LEU A 53 -11.51 16.01 2.24
N ALA A 54 -11.16 16.55 3.41
CA ALA A 54 -10.30 17.73 3.52
C ALA A 54 -8.89 17.46 3.00
N ALA A 55 -8.35 16.26 3.25
CA ALA A 55 -7.06 15.85 2.70
C ALA A 55 -7.10 15.72 1.17
N LEU A 56 -8.19 15.18 0.61
CA LEU A 56 -8.41 15.14 -0.84
C LEU A 56 -8.42 16.56 -1.44
N GLN A 57 -9.16 17.47 -0.82
CA GLN A 57 -9.19 18.87 -1.29
C GLN A 57 -7.82 19.53 -1.27
N SER A 58 -7.01 19.25 -0.24
CA SER A 58 -5.66 19.81 -0.09
C SER A 58 -4.63 19.15 -1.01
N ALA A 59 -4.94 17.99 -1.58
CA ALA A 59 -4.04 17.26 -2.46
C ALA A 59 -3.70 18.06 -3.73
N ARG A 60 -2.44 17.96 -4.15
CA ARG A 60 -1.92 18.65 -5.35
C ARG A 60 -1.46 17.63 -6.37
N TYR A 61 -1.66 17.95 -7.64
CA TYR A 61 -1.12 17.14 -8.73
C TYR A 61 0.41 17.08 -8.63
N SER A 62 0.96 15.86 -8.67
CA SER A 62 2.41 15.64 -8.58
C SER A 62 2.99 15.22 -9.92
N GLN A 63 3.65 16.16 -10.61
CA GLN A 63 4.38 15.86 -11.84
C GLN A 63 5.51 14.85 -11.60
N LYS A 64 6.11 14.87 -10.40
CA LYS A 64 7.16 13.92 -10.01
C LYS A 64 6.62 12.50 -9.93
N THR A 65 5.43 12.32 -9.38
CA THR A 65 4.70 11.05 -9.37
C THR A 65 4.44 10.54 -10.78
N ILE A 66 3.92 11.37 -11.66
CA ILE A 66 3.66 11.00 -13.06
C ILE A 66 4.96 10.63 -13.80
N ASN A 67 6.01 11.38 -13.59
CA ASN A 67 7.31 11.07 -14.19
C ASN A 67 7.84 9.73 -13.71
N ALA A 68 7.73 9.43 -12.42
CA ALA A 68 8.11 8.13 -11.85
C ALA A 68 7.26 6.99 -12.44
N ASP A 69 5.93 7.17 -12.52
CA ASP A 69 5.01 6.18 -13.05
C ASP A 69 5.26 5.88 -14.54
N ARG A 70 5.44 6.89 -15.36
CA ARG A 70 5.67 6.73 -16.81
C ARG A 70 7.07 6.23 -17.15
N ASN A 71 8.05 6.46 -16.29
CA ASN A 71 9.43 5.97 -16.44
C ASN A 71 9.62 4.57 -15.81
N GLN A 72 8.60 3.98 -15.20
CA GLN A 72 8.67 2.66 -14.60
C GLN A 72 8.88 1.60 -15.68
N LYS A 73 10.14 1.20 -15.87
CA LYS A 73 10.51 0.08 -16.74
C LYS A 73 10.46 -1.21 -15.93
N GLY A 74 9.89 -2.28 -16.53
CA GLY A 74 9.91 -3.60 -15.89
C GLY A 74 11.36 -4.02 -15.56
N VAL A 75 11.52 -4.77 -14.48
CA VAL A 75 12.84 -5.28 -14.04
C VAL A 75 13.31 -6.34 -15.04
N LYS A 76 14.36 -6.06 -15.81
CA LYS A 76 14.94 -6.93 -16.86
C LYS A 76 16.39 -7.32 -16.54
N TYR A 77 16.77 -7.34 -15.26
CA TYR A 77 18.13 -7.71 -14.86
C TYR A 77 18.26 -9.22 -14.70
N ALA A 78 19.45 -9.77 -15.02
CA ALA A 78 19.86 -11.06 -14.49
C ALA A 78 19.94 -11.02 -12.96
N LEU A 79 19.80 -12.16 -12.28
CA LEU A 79 19.75 -12.21 -10.83
C LEU A 79 20.99 -11.61 -10.15
N ASP A 80 22.17 -11.94 -10.65
CA ASP A 80 23.42 -11.44 -10.09
C ASP A 80 23.54 -9.91 -10.21
N ASP A 81 23.16 -9.36 -11.36
CA ASP A 81 23.12 -7.90 -11.56
C ASP A 81 22.08 -7.23 -10.65
N PHE A 82 20.92 -7.85 -10.50
CA PHE A 82 19.88 -7.35 -9.61
C PHE A 82 20.37 -7.31 -8.15
N ILE A 83 20.98 -8.41 -7.68
CA ILE A 83 21.57 -8.49 -6.34
C ILE A 83 22.65 -7.41 -6.16
N ARG A 84 23.58 -7.29 -7.11
CA ARG A 84 24.64 -6.29 -7.06
C ARG A 84 24.10 -4.86 -7.00
N ILE A 85 23.08 -4.55 -7.79
CA ILE A 85 22.49 -3.20 -7.86
C ILE A 85 21.65 -2.88 -6.61
N ARG A 86 20.85 -3.86 -6.14
CA ARG A 86 19.86 -3.62 -5.07
C ARG A 86 20.39 -3.90 -3.68
N LEU A 87 21.30 -4.85 -3.52
CA LEU A 87 21.82 -5.32 -2.23
C LEU A 87 23.32 -5.03 -2.04
N GLY A 88 24.05 -4.75 -3.14
CA GLY A 88 25.51 -4.68 -3.15
C GLY A 88 26.12 -6.08 -3.12
N SER A 89 26.15 -6.73 -1.97
CA SER A 89 26.48 -8.14 -1.84
C SER A 89 25.53 -8.83 -0.86
N LEU A 90 25.23 -10.11 -1.09
CA LEU A 90 24.38 -10.90 -0.19
C LEU A 90 24.95 -11.00 1.21
N ASP A 91 26.26 -11.17 1.34
CA ASP A 91 26.90 -11.35 2.66
C ASP A 91 26.90 -10.07 3.48
N SER A 92 27.23 -8.92 2.88
CA SER A 92 27.15 -7.61 3.55
C SER A 92 25.71 -7.27 3.92
N PHE A 93 24.77 -7.51 3.01
CA PHE A 93 23.34 -7.28 3.27
C PHE A 93 22.83 -8.16 4.42
N ALA A 94 23.14 -9.46 4.38
CA ALA A 94 22.75 -10.40 5.44
C ALA A 94 23.40 -10.05 6.78
N SER A 95 24.65 -9.59 6.79
CA SER A 95 25.32 -9.11 8.02
C SER A 95 24.56 -7.92 8.63
N MET A 96 24.20 -6.91 7.83
CA MET A 96 23.41 -5.77 8.29
C MET A 96 22.03 -6.20 8.80
N ALA A 97 21.39 -7.16 8.15
CA ALA A 97 20.09 -7.68 8.55
C ALA A 97 20.17 -8.46 9.86
N ARG A 98 21.18 -9.34 10.03
CA ARG A 98 21.43 -10.08 11.28
C ARG A 98 21.71 -9.14 12.46
N GLN A 99 22.44 -8.06 12.24
CA GLN A 99 22.65 -7.04 13.27
C GLN A 99 21.31 -6.45 13.76
N ARG A 100 20.37 -6.14 12.86
CA ARG A 100 19.04 -5.65 13.23
C ARG A 100 18.19 -6.72 13.93
N LYS A 101 18.26 -7.96 13.45
CA LYS A 101 17.63 -9.10 14.13
C LYS A 101 18.12 -9.21 15.58
N GLY A 102 19.44 -9.07 15.79
CA GLY A 102 20.05 -9.11 17.13
C GLY A 102 19.71 -7.93 18.02
N GLN A 103 19.34 -6.77 17.45
CA GLN A 103 18.92 -5.59 18.23
C GLN A 103 17.49 -5.74 18.79
N ASN A 104 16.65 -6.53 18.17
CA ASN A 104 15.27 -6.78 18.65
C ASN A 104 14.82 -8.23 18.40
N PRO A 105 15.50 -9.21 19.02
CA PRO A 105 15.22 -10.63 18.76
C PRO A 105 13.80 -11.04 19.16
N GLY A 106 13.26 -10.45 20.24
CA GLY A 106 11.90 -10.72 20.71
C GLY A 106 10.82 -10.35 19.69
N LEU A 107 11.00 -9.25 18.95
CA LEU A 107 10.09 -8.87 17.88
C LEU A 107 10.02 -9.97 16.81
N TYR A 108 11.17 -10.37 16.26
CA TYR A 108 11.20 -11.35 15.18
C TYR A 108 10.71 -12.73 15.62
N GLN A 109 11.04 -13.15 16.83
CA GLN A 109 10.53 -14.38 17.41
C GLN A 109 8.99 -14.35 17.57
N SER A 110 8.45 -13.24 18.06
CA SER A 110 7.00 -13.03 18.18
C SER A 110 6.30 -13.07 16.82
N LEU A 111 6.85 -12.40 15.81
CA LEU A 111 6.29 -12.37 14.46
C LEU A 111 6.32 -13.76 13.81
N GLU A 112 7.42 -14.48 13.93
CA GLU A 112 7.54 -15.85 13.42
C GLU A 112 6.57 -16.79 14.11
N SER A 113 6.44 -16.71 15.44
CA SER A 113 5.47 -17.50 16.21
C SER A 113 4.02 -17.20 15.80
N ARG A 114 3.68 -15.93 15.59
CA ARG A 114 2.31 -15.48 15.29
C ARG A 114 1.90 -15.74 13.84
N TYR A 115 2.80 -15.49 12.89
CA TYR A 115 2.49 -15.52 11.46
C TYR A 115 3.17 -16.66 10.69
N GLY A 116 4.18 -17.30 11.28
CA GLY A 116 4.96 -18.37 10.66
C GLY A 116 5.88 -17.85 9.53
N VAL A 117 6.17 -16.55 9.49
CA VAL A 117 7.06 -15.94 8.49
C VAL A 117 8.42 -15.72 9.12
N PRO A 118 9.50 -16.35 8.58
CA PRO A 118 10.85 -16.22 9.13
C PRO A 118 11.36 -14.78 9.13
N ALA A 119 12.18 -14.45 10.11
CA ALA A 119 12.81 -13.12 10.22
C ALA A 119 13.58 -12.73 8.96
N GLY A 120 14.26 -13.69 8.31
CA GLY A 120 15.01 -13.45 7.08
C GLY A 120 14.16 -12.90 5.96
N ILE A 121 12.94 -13.40 5.77
CA ILE A 121 12.00 -12.89 4.74
C ILE A 121 11.62 -11.44 5.02
N LEU A 122 11.24 -11.12 6.27
CA LEU A 122 10.84 -9.76 6.65
C LEU A 122 11.99 -8.78 6.50
N LEU A 123 13.17 -9.17 6.93
CA LEU A 123 14.38 -8.34 6.82
C LEU A 123 14.86 -8.20 5.38
N ALA A 124 14.75 -9.24 4.56
CA ALA A 124 15.07 -9.15 3.13
C ALA A 124 14.18 -8.13 2.43
N ILE A 125 12.87 -8.20 2.64
CA ILE A 125 11.91 -7.23 2.11
C ILE A 125 12.25 -5.82 2.61
N HIS A 126 12.40 -5.63 3.92
CA HIS A 126 12.70 -4.32 4.51
C HIS A 126 13.97 -3.67 3.93
N GLY A 127 15.01 -4.48 3.77
CA GLY A 127 16.25 -3.98 3.19
C GLY A 127 16.10 -3.61 1.71
N MET A 128 15.36 -4.40 0.96
CA MET A 128 15.13 -4.18 -0.48
C MET A 128 14.18 -3.00 -0.75
N GLU A 129 13.16 -2.79 0.09
CA GLU A 129 12.22 -1.69 -0.10
C GLU A 129 12.81 -0.33 0.26
N THR A 130 13.41 -0.23 1.44
CA THR A 130 13.80 1.08 1.98
C THR A 130 15.24 1.17 2.48
N GLY A 131 16.07 0.17 2.22
CA GLY A 131 17.41 0.11 2.81
C GLY A 131 17.36 0.12 4.35
N PHE A 132 16.42 -0.64 4.90
CA PHE A 132 16.11 -0.69 6.33
C PHE A 132 15.63 0.64 6.90
N GLY A 133 14.72 1.32 6.21
CA GLY A 133 14.11 2.56 6.63
C GLY A 133 14.87 3.83 6.27
N ARG A 134 16.02 3.74 5.56
CA ARG A 134 16.78 4.93 5.15
C ARG A 134 16.14 5.72 4.02
N PHE A 135 15.34 5.07 3.18
CA PHE A 135 14.77 5.64 1.95
C PHE A 135 13.26 5.36 1.87
N MET A 136 12.48 5.97 2.75
CA MET A 136 11.01 5.78 2.79
C MET A 136 10.24 6.70 1.85
N GLY A 137 10.95 7.51 1.04
CA GLY A 137 10.35 8.48 0.13
C GLY A 137 10.19 9.88 0.73
N SER A 138 9.81 10.83 -0.12
CA SER A 138 9.67 12.25 0.25
C SER A 138 8.44 12.91 -0.38
N GLU A 139 7.60 12.13 -1.07
CA GLU A 139 6.43 12.68 -1.75
C GLU A 139 5.21 12.66 -0.81
N PRO A 140 4.38 13.72 -0.79
CA PRO A 140 3.15 13.72 -0.01
C PRO A 140 2.22 12.58 -0.45
N VAL A 141 1.97 11.63 0.44
CA VAL A 141 1.24 10.37 0.12
C VAL A 141 -0.10 10.65 -0.55
N VAL A 142 -0.93 11.51 0.05
CA VAL A 142 -2.28 11.77 -0.47
C VAL A 142 -2.21 12.41 -1.86
N SER A 143 -1.29 13.35 -2.09
CA SER A 143 -1.10 13.98 -3.41
C SER A 143 -0.62 12.98 -4.46
N SER A 144 0.33 12.11 -4.10
CA SER A 144 0.88 11.12 -5.01
C SER A 144 -0.16 10.08 -5.40
N ILE A 145 -0.83 9.46 -4.42
CA ILE A 145 -1.81 8.41 -4.70
C ILE A 145 -3.05 8.93 -5.46
N THR A 146 -3.52 10.15 -5.15
CA THR A 146 -4.63 10.76 -5.88
C THR A 146 -4.22 11.19 -7.29
N THR A 147 -2.96 11.59 -7.50
CA THR A 147 -2.43 11.89 -8.83
C THR A 147 -2.44 10.66 -9.74
N VAL A 148 -1.96 9.50 -9.27
CA VAL A 148 -1.99 8.26 -10.08
C VAL A 148 -3.40 7.66 -10.19
N ALA A 149 -4.28 7.90 -9.23
CA ALA A 149 -5.69 7.54 -9.35
C ALA A 149 -6.42 8.39 -10.41
N TYR A 150 -6.02 9.65 -10.56
CA TYR A 150 -6.51 10.53 -11.61
C TYR A 150 -5.92 10.22 -12.99
N ASP A 151 -4.65 9.79 -13.08
CA ASP A 151 -3.99 9.52 -14.38
C ASP A 151 -4.63 8.31 -15.08
N CYS A 152 -5.09 8.52 -16.34
CA CYS A 152 -5.81 7.48 -17.09
C CYS A 152 -5.00 6.19 -17.34
N ARG A 153 -3.68 6.23 -17.19
CA ARG A 153 -2.82 5.07 -17.44
C ARG A 153 -3.15 3.88 -16.53
N ARG A 154 -3.43 4.13 -15.25
CA ARG A 154 -3.71 3.09 -14.25
C ARG A 154 -4.77 3.51 -13.23
N SER A 155 -5.72 4.36 -13.63
CA SER A 155 -6.76 4.90 -12.74
C SER A 155 -7.50 3.80 -11.98
N ASP A 156 -7.96 2.75 -12.67
CA ASP A 156 -8.70 1.64 -12.07
C ASP A 156 -7.91 0.93 -10.97
N PHE A 157 -6.60 0.78 -11.16
CA PHE A 157 -5.73 0.17 -10.17
C PHE A 157 -5.52 1.06 -8.94
N PHE A 158 -5.33 2.37 -9.14
CA PHE A 158 -4.99 3.27 -8.04
C PHE A 158 -6.19 3.87 -7.31
N THR A 159 -7.36 3.93 -7.92
CA THR A 159 -8.58 4.47 -7.27
C THR A 159 -8.90 3.80 -5.92
N PRO A 160 -8.89 2.46 -5.79
CA PRO A 160 -9.09 1.82 -4.49
C PRO A 160 -8.02 2.18 -3.45
N HIS A 161 -6.78 2.40 -3.89
CA HIS A 161 -5.70 2.83 -3.00
C HIS A 161 -5.85 4.29 -2.57
N ALA A 162 -6.31 5.18 -3.45
CA ALA A 162 -6.63 6.56 -3.11
C ALA A 162 -7.75 6.63 -2.06
N LEU A 163 -8.83 5.89 -2.26
CA LEU A 163 -9.92 5.77 -1.27
C LEU A 163 -9.39 5.27 0.07
N ALA A 164 -8.57 4.23 0.06
CA ALA A 164 -7.98 3.69 1.29
C ALA A 164 -7.07 4.71 2.00
N ALA A 165 -6.25 5.48 1.28
CA ALA A 165 -5.43 6.54 1.87
C ALA A 165 -6.29 7.61 2.55
N LEU A 166 -7.39 8.02 1.93
CA LEU A 166 -8.33 8.99 2.51
C LEU A 166 -9.03 8.43 3.76
N VAL A 167 -9.44 7.15 3.74
CA VAL A 167 -9.98 6.47 4.93
C VAL A 167 -8.94 6.38 6.04
N MET A 168 -7.69 6.09 5.72
CA MET A 168 -6.60 6.07 6.71
C MET A 168 -6.39 7.45 7.35
N VAL A 169 -6.45 8.53 6.58
CA VAL A 169 -6.40 9.91 7.12
C VAL A 169 -7.59 10.16 8.05
N ASP A 170 -8.78 9.79 7.64
CA ASP A 170 -9.98 9.98 8.44
C ASP A 170 -9.91 9.25 9.78
N ARG A 171 -9.40 8.03 9.79
CA ARG A 171 -9.20 7.21 11.00
C ARG A 171 -7.95 7.58 11.83
N GLY A 172 -7.14 8.53 11.37
CA GLY A 172 -5.91 8.94 12.07
C GLY A 172 -4.75 7.95 11.93
N MET A 173 -4.84 6.99 11.01
CA MET A 173 -3.76 6.04 10.69
C MET A 173 -2.70 6.64 9.77
N LEU A 174 -3.03 7.72 9.08
CA LEU A 174 -2.14 8.46 8.18
C LEU A 174 -2.29 9.96 8.43
N ALA A 175 -1.19 10.65 8.70
CA ALA A 175 -1.23 12.11 8.76
C ALA A 175 -1.47 12.70 7.36
N PRO A 176 -2.29 13.78 7.22
CA PRO A 176 -2.51 14.42 5.90
C PRO A 176 -1.21 14.88 5.22
N SER A 177 -0.20 15.24 6.02
CA SER A 177 1.12 15.69 5.57
C SER A 177 2.16 14.56 5.44
N GLN A 178 1.75 13.31 5.67
CA GLN A 178 2.68 12.18 5.62
C GLN A 178 3.33 12.06 4.26
N VAL A 179 4.65 11.80 4.25
CA VAL A 179 5.42 11.55 3.04
C VAL A 179 5.69 10.05 2.87
N GLY A 180 5.81 9.62 1.61
CA GLY A 180 6.09 8.25 1.20
C GLY A 180 6.79 8.20 -0.14
N ALA A 181 6.74 7.07 -0.84
CA ALA A 181 7.34 6.97 -2.16
C ALA A 181 6.49 7.61 -3.27
N ALA A 182 6.97 7.49 -4.50
CA ALA A 182 6.47 8.27 -5.62
C ALA A 182 5.00 8.00 -6.00
N HIS A 183 4.46 6.81 -5.70
CA HIS A 183 3.06 6.48 -5.98
C HIS A 183 2.20 6.48 -4.71
N GLY A 184 2.73 7.00 -3.58
CA GLY A 184 2.03 7.04 -2.30
C GLY A 184 2.19 5.77 -1.46
N GLU A 185 3.24 4.99 -1.69
CA GLU A 185 3.59 3.85 -0.87
C GLU A 185 4.08 4.30 0.51
N LEU A 186 3.74 3.52 1.56
CA LEU A 186 3.85 3.89 2.96
C LEU A 186 5.03 3.21 3.67
N GLY A 187 5.83 4.00 4.33
CA GLY A 187 6.73 3.62 5.41
C GLY A 187 7.79 2.59 5.06
N HIS A 188 8.19 1.83 6.07
CA HIS A 188 9.32 0.90 6.04
C HIS A 188 9.25 -0.18 4.96
N MET A 189 8.04 -0.64 4.63
CA MET A 189 7.80 -1.75 3.71
C MET A 189 7.09 -1.32 2.42
N GLN A 190 6.94 -0.03 2.18
CA GLN A 190 6.37 0.52 0.95
C GLN A 190 4.99 -0.05 0.60
N PHE A 191 4.11 -0.14 1.60
CA PHE A 191 2.74 -0.59 1.39
C PHE A 191 1.92 0.38 0.55
N LEU A 192 1.23 -0.12 -0.47
CA LEU A 192 0.13 0.64 -1.06
C LEU A 192 -1.01 0.80 -0.05
N PRO A 193 -1.67 1.97 0.02
CA PRO A 193 -2.65 2.26 1.07
C PRO A 193 -3.79 1.24 1.20
N GLY A 194 -4.25 0.65 0.10
CA GLY A 194 -5.28 -0.40 0.15
C GLY A 194 -4.82 -1.65 0.88
N ASN A 195 -3.57 -2.06 0.65
CA ASN A 195 -2.97 -3.17 1.36
C ASN A 195 -2.68 -2.79 2.83
N ALA A 196 -2.23 -1.57 3.07
CA ALA A 196 -2.00 -1.04 4.41
C ALA A 196 -3.29 -1.08 5.26
N LEU A 197 -4.39 -0.58 4.72
CA LEU A 197 -5.69 -0.56 5.41
C LEU A 197 -6.21 -1.97 5.70
N ARG A 198 -5.98 -2.92 4.77
CA ARG A 198 -6.51 -4.28 4.85
C ARG A 198 -5.66 -5.21 5.73
N PHE A 199 -4.34 -5.08 5.69
CA PHE A 199 -3.40 -6.02 6.30
C PHE A 199 -2.57 -5.41 7.43
N GLY A 200 -2.80 -4.15 7.77
CA GLY A 200 -2.13 -3.48 8.88
C GLY A 200 -2.28 -4.27 10.18
N ALA A 201 -1.18 -4.40 10.92
CA ALA A 201 -1.14 -5.11 12.19
C ALA A 201 -0.26 -4.35 13.19
N ASP A 202 -0.75 -4.24 14.41
CA ASP A 202 -0.01 -3.72 15.55
C ASP A 202 1.07 -4.74 15.95
N GLY A 203 2.31 -4.37 15.77
CA GLY A 203 3.48 -5.21 16.04
C GLY A 203 4.16 -4.89 17.36
N ASN A 204 3.95 -3.68 17.90
CA ASN A 204 4.52 -3.21 19.16
C ASN A 204 3.54 -3.31 20.34
N GLY A 205 2.23 -3.54 20.09
CA GLY A 205 1.21 -3.70 21.11
C GLY A 205 0.68 -2.38 21.69
N ASP A 206 0.83 -1.26 20.98
CA ASP A 206 0.36 0.04 21.46
C ASP A 206 -1.10 0.36 21.08
N GLY A 207 -1.78 -0.56 20.39
CA GLY A 207 -3.17 -0.44 19.95
C GLY A 207 -3.34 0.37 18.66
N ARG A 208 -2.26 0.69 17.95
CA ARG A 208 -2.26 1.44 16.68
C ARG A 208 -1.53 0.66 15.60
N VAL A 209 -1.69 1.09 14.37
CA VAL A 209 -0.91 0.59 13.24
C VAL A 209 -0.22 1.77 12.56
N ASP A 210 1.09 1.83 12.68
CA ASP A 210 1.92 2.86 12.08
C ASP A 210 2.97 2.23 11.15
N PHE A 211 2.84 2.42 9.85
CA PHE A 211 3.77 1.89 8.84
C PHE A 211 5.16 2.53 8.89
N TYR A 212 5.32 3.62 9.65
CA TYR A 212 6.59 4.28 9.94
C TYR A 212 7.22 3.80 11.27
N ASN A 213 6.51 2.94 12.02
CA ASN A 213 7.05 2.11 13.08
C ASN A 213 7.51 0.77 12.49
N VAL A 214 8.76 0.39 12.76
CA VAL A 214 9.33 -0.84 12.16
C VAL A 214 8.62 -2.12 12.63
N ALA A 215 8.16 -2.18 13.88
CA ALA A 215 7.48 -3.37 14.41
C ALA A 215 6.12 -3.58 13.72
N ASP A 216 5.35 -2.51 13.54
CA ASP A 216 4.05 -2.56 12.86
C ASP A 216 4.20 -2.86 11.37
N ALA A 217 5.19 -2.25 10.71
CA ALA A 217 5.49 -2.50 9.32
C ALA A 217 5.88 -3.97 9.08
N MET A 218 6.72 -4.55 9.96
CA MET A 218 7.09 -5.97 9.94
C MET A 218 5.89 -6.88 10.21
N ALA A 219 5.08 -6.57 11.24
CA ALA A 219 3.88 -7.32 11.57
C ALA A 219 2.86 -7.29 10.41
N SER A 220 2.66 -6.13 9.81
CA SER A 220 1.77 -5.96 8.65
C SER A 220 2.25 -6.77 7.44
N THR A 221 3.57 -6.83 7.19
CA THR A 221 4.15 -7.64 6.12
C THR A 221 3.96 -9.13 6.38
N ALA A 222 4.21 -9.59 7.61
CA ALA A 222 4.00 -10.98 8.00
C ALA A 222 2.52 -11.36 7.87
N ASN A 223 1.60 -10.48 8.33
CA ASN A 223 0.15 -10.66 8.18
C ASN A 223 -0.29 -10.71 6.71
N TYR A 224 0.25 -9.83 5.87
CA TYR A 224 0.00 -9.84 4.42
C TYR A 224 0.42 -11.17 3.79
N LEU A 225 1.66 -11.62 4.00
CA LEU A 225 2.16 -12.87 3.44
C LEU A 225 1.34 -14.06 3.94
N ARG A 226 0.99 -14.07 5.23
CA ARG A 226 0.12 -15.12 5.81
C ARG A 226 -1.26 -15.14 5.16
N ALA A 227 -1.89 -14.00 4.97
CA ALA A 227 -3.19 -13.85 4.32
C ALA A 227 -3.16 -14.25 2.82
N LYS A 228 -1.97 -14.15 2.18
CA LYS A 228 -1.73 -14.57 0.79
C LYS A 228 -1.34 -16.05 0.66
N GLY A 229 -1.38 -16.81 1.76
CA GLY A 229 -1.20 -18.26 1.74
C GLY A 229 0.18 -18.75 2.19
N TRP A 230 0.97 -17.90 2.87
CA TRP A 230 2.23 -18.34 3.48
C TRP A 230 2.00 -19.51 4.44
N GLN A 231 2.78 -20.56 4.29
CA GLN A 231 2.69 -21.77 5.10
C GLN A 231 3.87 -21.84 6.08
N PRO A 232 3.60 -21.82 7.41
CA PRO A 232 4.65 -21.92 8.42
C PRO A 232 5.50 -23.18 8.28
N GLY A 233 6.80 -23.02 8.48
CA GLY A 233 7.74 -24.16 8.46
C GLY A 233 8.02 -24.75 7.08
N GLN A 234 7.34 -24.29 6.02
CA GLN A 234 7.61 -24.72 4.65
C GLN A 234 8.72 -23.89 4.01
N SER A 235 9.47 -24.52 3.09
CA SER A 235 10.50 -23.83 2.33
C SER A 235 9.93 -22.66 1.51
N TYR A 236 10.73 -21.61 1.37
CA TYR A 236 10.46 -20.44 0.52
C TYR A 236 11.40 -20.34 -0.68
N GLN A 237 12.15 -21.41 -0.97
CA GLN A 237 13.02 -21.46 -2.15
C GLN A 237 12.22 -21.64 -3.44
N GLN A 238 12.82 -21.31 -4.57
CA GLN A 238 12.19 -21.38 -5.88
C GLN A 238 11.54 -22.75 -6.11
N GLY A 239 10.32 -22.75 -6.65
CA GLY A 239 9.52 -23.95 -6.90
C GLY A 239 8.55 -24.33 -5.76
N THR A 240 8.67 -23.71 -4.58
CA THR A 240 7.80 -24.02 -3.42
C THR A 240 6.54 -23.15 -3.35
N SER A 241 5.62 -23.51 -2.45
CA SER A 241 4.39 -22.73 -2.23
C SER A 241 4.68 -21.34 -1.69
N ASN A 242 5.58 -21.23 -0.70
CA ASN A 242 5.94 -19.93 -0.13
C ASN A 242 6.68 -19.03 -1.13
N PHE A 243 7.47 -19.59 -2.05
CA PHE A 243 8.05 -18.80 -3.13
C PHE A 243 6.96 -18.17 -4.02
N ARG A 244 5.89 -18.92 -4.32
CA ARG A 244 4.74 -18.37 -5.06
C ARG A 244 4.03 -17.24 -4.30
N VAL A 245 4.00 -17.27 -2.97
CA VAL A 245 3.44 -16.19 -2.16
C VAL A 245 4.26 -14.90 -2.30
N LEU A 246 5.59 -14.98 -2.51
CA LEU A 246 6.41 -13.78 -2.76
C LEU A 246 6.00 -13.04 -4.03
N ASN A 247 5.34 -13.70 -5.00
CA ASN A 247 4.76 -13.05 -6.17
C ASN A 247 3.65 -12.03 -5.81
N GLU A 248 2.93 -12.27 -4.73
CA GLU A 248 1.92 -11.32 -4.22
C GLU A 248 2.56 -10.04 -3.68
N TRP A 249 3.80 -10.14 -3.19
CA TRP A 249 4.58 -8.99 -2.77
C TRP A 249 5.15 -8.23 -3.98
N ASN A 250 5.81 -8.95 -4.87
CA ASN A 250 6.37 -8.37 -6.10
C ASN A 250 6.36 -9.40 -7.23
N ALA A 251 5.74 -9.06 -8.35
CA ALA A 251 5.55 -9.96 -9.48
C ALA A 251 6.84 -10.27 -10.27
N ALA A 252 7.94 -9.51 -10.06
CA ALA A 252 9.19 -9.77 -10.77
C ALA A 252 9.91 -10.99 -10.16
N THR A 253 10.07 -12.06 -10.93
CA THR A 253 10.71 -13.31 -10.47
C THR A 253 12.11 -13.06 -9.89
N VAL A 254 12.90 -12.18 -10.50
CA VAL A 254 14.25 -11.84 -9.99
C VAL A 254 14.18 -11.19 -8.60
N TYR A 255 13.12 -10.43 -8.31
CA TYR A 255 12.90 -9.83 -6.99
C TYR A 255 12.59 -10.92 -5.94
N GLN A 256 11.73 -11.88 -6.29
CA GLN A 256 11.38 -13.02 -5.44
C GLN A 256 12.60 -13.90 -5.14
N GLN A 257 13.42 -14.18 -6.16
CA GLN A 257 14.68 -14.92 -6.01
C GLN A 257 15.65 -14.20 -5.08
N ALA A 258 15.80 -12.89 -5.22
CA ALA A 258 16.67 -12.08 -4.36
C ALA A 258 16.19 -12.09 -2.90
N ILE A 259 14.86 -11.99 -2.65
CA ILE A 259 14.28 -12.15 -1.30
C ILE A 259 14.67 -13.51 -0.72
N ALA A 260 14.41 -14.61 -1.46
CA ALA A 260 14.63 -15.97 -0.97
C ALA A 260 16.12 -16.22 -0.62
N LEU A 261 17.03 -15.79 -1.50
CA LEU A 261 18.48 -15.93 -1.28
C LEU A 261 18.98 -15.07 -0.11
N ALA A 262 18.51 -13.82 -0.01
CA ALA A 262 18.87 -12.95 1.10
C ALA A 262 18.35 -13.49 2.44
N ALA A 263 17.08 -13.94 2.47
CA ALA A 263 16.47 -14.53 3.65
C ALA A 263 17.22 -15.76 4.15
N GLU A 264 17.61 -16.67 3.25
CA GLU A 264 18.40 -17.84 3.60
C GLU A 264 19.74 -17.46 4.24
N ARG A 265 20.42 -16.43 3.71
CA ARG A 265 21.67 -15.92 4.27
C ARG A 265 21.51 -15.24 5.64
N ILE A 266 20.33 -14.65 5.90
CA ILE A 266 20.01 -13.99 7.17
C ILE A 266 19.69 -15.02 8.25
N ASP A 267 18.99 -16.10 7.92
CA ASP A 267 18.50 -17.09 8.87
C ASP A 267 19.55 -18.17 9.23
N ARG A 268 20.61 -18.31 8.43
CA ARG A 268 21.80 -19.12 8.77
C ARG A 268 22.59 -18.46 9.90
#